data_ae064d753e8b01f12e64f6fabc1f726e
#
_entry.id   ae064d753e8b01f12e64f6fabc1f726e
#
_cell.length_a   1.000
_cell.length_b   1.000
_cell.length_c   1.000
_cell.angle_alpha   90.00
_cell.angle_beta   90.00
_cell.angle_gamma   90.00
#
_symmetry.space_group_name_H-M   'P 1'
#
loop_
_entity.id
_entity.type
_entity.pdbx_description
1 polymer ?
#
loop_
_entity_poly.entity_id
_entity_poly.type
_entity_poly.pdbx_seq_one_letter_code
_entity_poly.pdbx_strand_id
1 'polypeptide(L)'
;MKISVCLHLFYTDMFDIVTSYLNNLTRPYKLYVTLVDGFYTQEDIEKIKKYKTDVKIILVENKGVDIGGFLRAFKEVDSDTDLILKLHTKKGIGLPENPSALVRRRGIEVSLGHGRQWFHGLMKGVLSDEARVNRILEKFQNDKNCGMVGYKLYNNSKINQNEILKLCPLFGLNETFLDKTFVGGTIFWVRYNIIKKYFTDNVVQQLMNNTKPGYVIEPSSMHAIERIFGYVVSKENQNVMTPD
;
A
#
# COMPACT_ATOMS: atom_id res chain seq x y z
N MET A 1 -4.36 15.01 14.82
CA MET A 1 -4.17 14.47 13.45
C MET A 1 -5.39 13.64 13.11
N LYS A 2 -6.01 13.91 11.95
CA LYS A 2 -7.06 13.09 11.35
C LYS A 2 -6.45 11.97 10.53
N ILE A 3 -6.87 10.74 10.81
CA ILE A 3 -6.29 9.54 10.21
C ILE A 3 -7.33 8.89 9.29
N SER A 4 -6.90 8.55 8.07
CA SER A 4 -7.66 7.72 7.14
C SER A 4 -6.93 6.41 6.89
N VAL A 5 -7.63 5.30 7.06
CA VAL A 5 -7.12 3.96 6.76
C VAL A 5 -7.70 3.52 5.41
N CYS A 6 -6.84 3.29 4.43
CA CYS A 6 -7.19 2.76 3.11
C CYS A 6 -6.81 1.28 3.05
N LEU A 7 -7.79 0.39 3.12
CA LEU A 7 -7.60 -1.06 3.05
C LEU A 7 -8.06 -1.60 1.70
N HIS A 8 -7.14 -2.17 0.91
CA HIS A 8 -7.52 -3.01 -0.23
C HIS A 8 -7.71 -4.45 0.24
N LEU A 9 -8.96 -4.89 0.31
CA LEU A 9 -9.36 -6.20 0.83
C LEU A 9 -9.69 -7.14 -0.33
N PHE A 10 -8.65 -7.64 -1.02
CA PHE A 10 -8.81 -8.63 -2.10
C PHE A 10 -9.17 -10.03 -1.53
N TYR A 11 -8.49 -10.45 -0.47
CA TYR A 11 -8.75 -11.70 0.24
C TYR A 11 -9.65 -11.41 1.45
N THR A 12 -10.98 -11.52 1.27
CA THR A 12 -11.96 -11.14 2.30
C THR A 12 -11.87 -11.99 3.56
N ASP A 13 -11.48 -13.25 3.44
CA ASP A 13 -11.23 -14.16 4.57
C ASP A 13 -10.06 -13.73 5.48
N MET A 14 -9.24 -12.76 5.05
CA MET A 14 -8.19 -12.17 5.88
C MET A 14 -8.66 -10.96 6.69
N PHE A 15 -9.93 -10.56 6.61
CA PHE A 15 -10.42 -9.36 7.27
C PHE A 15 -10.20 -9.39 8.79
N ASP A 16 -10.48 -10.52 9.46
CA ASP A 16 -10.26 -10.65 10.90
C ASP A 16 -8.79 -10.49 11.30
N ILE A 17 -7.88 -10.98 10.44
CA ILE A 17 -6.45 -10.81 10.67
C ILE A 17 -6.08 -9.32 10.55
N VAL A 18 -6.60 -8.62 9.53
CA VAL A 18 -6.34 -7.18 9.37
C VAL A 18 -6.89 -6.38 10.54
N THR A 19 -8.13 -6.67 10.96
CA THR A 19 -8.77 -5.95 12.07
C THR A 19 -8.09 -6.21 13.40
N SER A 20 -7.53 -7.42 13.63
CA SER A 20 -6.74 -7.68 14.84
C SER A 20 -5.51 -6.76 14.96
N TYR A 21 -4.88 -6.40 13.84
CA TYR A 21 -3.83 -5.39 13.81
C TYR A 21 -4.39 -3.97 13.95
N LEU A 22 -5.51 -3.65 13.27
CA LEU A 22 -6.14 -2.33 13.34
C LEU A 22 -6.63 -1.97 14.76
N ASN A 23 -6.95 -2.95 15.59
CA ASN A 23 -7.31 -2.72 17.00
C ASN A 23 -6.18 -2.07 17.82
N ASN A 24 -4.93 -2.13 17.35
CA ASN A 24 -3.80 -1.41 17.95
C ASN A 24 -3.78 0.08 17.59
N LEU A 25 -4.59 0.53 16.62
CA LEU A 25 -4.80 1.94 16.32
C LEU A 25 -5.96 2.48 17.17
N THR A 26 -5.66 2.92 18.39
CA THR A 26 -6.64 3.41 19.38
C THR A 26 -7.11 4.83 19.10
N ARG A 27 -6.43 5.57 18.21
CA ARG A 27 -6.85 6.91 17.78
C ARG A 27 -8.04 6.83 16.82
N PRO A 28 -8.97 7.81 16.86
CA PRO A 28 -10.05 7.87 15.88
C PRO A 28 -9.51 7.89 14.43
N TYR A 29 -10.11 7.08 13.58
CA TYR A 29 -9.79 7.03 12.15
C TYR A 29 -11.05 6.75 11.33
N LYS A 30 -11.05 7.16 10.07
CA LYS A 30 -12.04 6.76 9.07
C LYS A 30 -11.50 5.62 8.23
N LEU A 31 -12.34 4.62 7.99
CA LEU A 31 -11.97 3.40 7.25
C LEU A 31 -12.56 3.45 5.84
N TYR A 32 -11.70 3.28 4.85
CA TYR A 32 -12.04 3.13 3.43
C TYR A 32 -11.61 1.74 2.99
N VAL A 33 -12.55 0.92 2.55
CA VAL A 33 -12.29 -0.46 2.12
C VAL A 33 -12.62 -0.60 0.65
N THR A 34 -11.66 -1.01 -0.16
CA THR A 34 -11.94 -1.42 -1.54
C THR A 34 -12.12 -2.93 -1.62
N LEU A 35 -13.20 -3.35 -2.27
CA LEU A 35 -13.54 -4.73 -2.59
C LEU A 35 -13.54 -4.90 -4.10
N VAL A 36 -12.99 -6.01 -4.59
CA VAL A 36 -12.94 -6.31 -6.03
C VAL A 36 -14.23 -7.00 -6.47
N ASP A 37 -14.84 -6.50 -7.52
CA ASP A 37 -16.08 -7.06 -8.09
C ASP A 37 -15.92 -8.56 -8.39
N GLY A 38 -16.88 -9.35 -7.93
CA GLY A 38 -16.88 -10.81 -8.07
C GLY A 38 -16.00 -11.56 -7.07
N PHE A 39 -15.29 -10.88 -6.14
CA PHE A 39 -14.39 -11.48 -5.16
C PHE A 39 -14.83 -11.24 -3.70
N TYR A 40 -16.08 -10.83 -3.48
CA TYR A 40 -16.66 -10.64 -2.15
C TYR A 40 -18.10 -11.16 -2.12
N THR A 41 -18.62 -11.37 -0.92
CA THR A 41 -20.01 -11.75 -0.65
C THR A 41 -20.74 -10.64 0.10
N GLN A 42 -22.07 -10.75 0.19
CA GLN A 42 -22.87 -9.85 1.02
C GLN A 42 -22.49 -9.97 2.50
N GLU A 43 -22.14 -11.18 2.96
CA GLU A 43 -21.68 -11.43 4.33
C GLU A 43 -20.37 -10.69 4.64
N ASP A 44 -19.44 -10.60 3.67
CA ASP A 44 -18.22 -9.80 3.82
C ASP A 44 -18.53 -8.32 4.03
N ILE A 45 -19.49 -7.78 3.28
CA ILE A 45 -19.92 -6.38 3.45
C ILE A 45 -20.53 -6.15 4.84
N GLU A 46 -21.39 -7.04 5.29
CA GLU A 46 -22.02 -6.96 6.62
C GLU A 46 -20.99 -7.05 7.74
N LYS A 47 -20.03 -7.95 7.60
CA LYS A 47 -18.90 -8.11 8.52
C LYS A 47 -18.06 -6.83 8.64
N ILE A 48 -17.75 -6.19 7.52
CA ILE A 48 -17.00 -4.94 7.47
C ILE A 48 -17.79 -3.81 8.16
N LYS A 49 -19.09 -3.68 7.86
CA LYS A 49 -19.97 -2.68 8.47
C LYS A 49 -20.16 -2.91 9.97
N LYS A 50 -20.20 -4.17 10.40
CA LYS A 50 -20.27 -4.51 11.84
C LYS A 50 -18.99 -4.11 12.60
N TYR A 51 -17.83 -4.23 11.96
CA TYR A 51 -16.56 -3.81 12.58
C TYR A 51 -16.49 -2.28 12.73
N LYS A 52 -16.94 -1.53 11.70
CA LYS A 52 -16.92 -0.06 11.74
C LYS A 52 -18.12 0.50 10.96
N THR A 53 -19.04 1.12 11.68
CA THR A 53 -20.34 1.56 11.12
C THR A 53 -20.22 2.71 10.12
N ASP A 54 -19.21 3.58 10.26
CA ASP A 54 -18.92 4.71 9.37
C ASP A 54 -17.91 4.38 8.25
N VAL A 55 -17.73 3.07 7.96
CA VAL A 55 -16.83 2.64 6.89
C VAL A 55 -17.35 3.05 5.52
N LYS A 56 -16.46 3.51 4.64
CA LYS A 56 -16.75 3.70 3.22
C LYS A 56 -16.27 2.49 2.42
N ILE A 57 -17.21 1.72 1.87
CA ILE A 57 -16.91 0.57 1.00
C ILE A 57 -16.97 1.04 -0.44
N ILE A 58 -15.94 0.71 -1.22
CA ILE A 58 -15.75 1.12 -2.61
C ILE A 58 -15.55 -0.14 -3.45
N LEU A 59 -16.44 -0.39 -4.40
CA LEU A 59 -16.32 -1.50 -5.33
C LEU A 59 -15.38 -1.11 -6.47
N VAL A 60 -14.45 -2.01 -6.82
CA VAL A 60 -13.41 -1.73 -7.80
C VAL A 60 -13.21 -2.91 -8.75
N GLU A 61 -12.80 -2.61 -9.97
CA GLU A 61 -12.31 -3.61 -10.92
C GLU A 61 -11.01 -4.27 -10.39
N ASN A 62 -10.78 -5.54 -10.75
CA ASN A 62 -9.50 -6.21 -10.50
C ASN A 62 -8.39 -5.64 -11.39
N LYS A 63 -7.94 -4.44 -11.08
CA LYS A 63 -6.98 -3.69 -11.90
C LYS A 63 -5.98 -2.92 -11.03
N GLY A 64 -4.69 -3.15 -11.29
CA GLY A 64 -3.61 -2.45 -10.58
C GLY A 64 -3.29 -3.01 -9.21
N VAL A 65 -3.70 -4.25 -8.92
CA VAL A 65 -3.47 -4.96 -7.67
C VAL A 65 -3.84 -4.10 -6.44
N ASP A 66 -3.10 -4.17 -5.37
CA ASP A 66 -3.32 -3.38 -4.14
C ASP A 66 -3.12 -1.87 -4.32
N ILE A 67 -2.24 -1.47 -5.25
CA ILE A 67 -2.01 -0.05 -5.58
C ILE A 67 -3.22 0.53 -6.31
N GLY A 68 -3.79 -0.20 -7.28
CA GLY A 68 -5.01 0.24 -7.96
C GLY A 68 -6.19 0.41 -6.99
N GLY A 69 -6.37 -0.57 -6.08
CA GLY A 69 -7.36 -0.47 -5.01
C GLY A 69 -7.12 0.75 -4.11
N PHE A 70 -5.88 0.97 -3.68
CA PHE A 70 -5.51 2.15 -2.89
C PHE A 70 -5.82 3.47 -3.61
N LEU A 71 -5.44 3.61 -4.87
CA LEU A 71 -5.68 4.84 -5.63
C LEU A 71 -7.17 5.13 -5.82
N ARG A 72 -8.01 4.09 -5.89
CA ARG A 72 -9.48 4.24 -5.90
C ARG A 72 -10.01 4.68 -4.53
N ALA A 73 -9.53 4.07 -3.44
CA ALA A 73 -9.89 4.50 -2.08
C ALA A 73 -9.45 5.94 -1.81
N PHE A 74 -8.25 6.31 -2.26
CA PHE A 74 -7.66 7.62 -2.04
C PHE A 74 -8.52 8.77 -2.58
N LYS A 75 -9.19 8.58 -3.71
CA LYS A 75 -10.13 9.58 -4.29
C LYS A 75 -11.29 9.92 -3.37
N GLU A 76 -11.63 9.02 -2.48
CA GLU A 76 -12.77 9.13 -1.58
C GLU A 76 -12.36 9.61 -0.17
N VAL A 77 -11.04 9.76 0.07
CA VAL A 77 -10.51 10.21 1.35
C VAL A 77 -10.86 11.68 1.59
N ASP A 78 -11.34 11.97 2.79
CA ASP A 78 -11.73 13.32 3.19
C ASP A 78 -10.54 14.29 3.06
N SER A 79 -10.81 15.49 2.54
CA SER A 79 -9.78 16.48 2.21
C SER A 79 -9.06 17.07 3.43
N ASP A 80 -9.60 16.87 4.62
CA ASP A 80 -9.05 17.33 5.91
C ASP A 80 -8.24 16.24 6.63
N THR A 81 -7.94 15.13 5.94
CA THR A 81 -7.05 14.06 6.43
C THR A 81 -5.62 14.58 6.55
N ASP A 82 -4.94 14.24 7.65
CA ASP A 82 -3.52 14.52 7.86
C ASP A 82 -2.64 13.34 7.41
N LEU A 83 -3.02 12.13 7.84
CA LEU A 83 -2.26 10.91 7.61
C LEU A 83 -3.11 9.82 6.98
N ILE A 84 -2.49 9.07 6.07
CA ILE A 84 -3.04 7.85 5.51
C ILE A 84 -2.25 6.66 6.03
N LEU A 85 -2.97 5.63 6.47
CA LEU A 85 -2.44 4.28 6.62
C LEU A 85 -2.91 3.44 5.44
N LYS A 86 -1.99 3.07 4.54
CA LYS A 86 -2.26 2.18 3.42
C LYS A 86 -2.05 0.73 3.83
N LEU A 87 -3.08 -0.07 3.68
CA LEU A 87 -3.10 -1.50 3.98
C LEU A 87 -3.62 -2.31 2.79
N HIS A 88 -3.22 -3.56 2.70
CA HIS A 88 -3.83 -4.52 1.79
C HIS A 88 -3.68 -5.95 2.32
N THR A 89 -4.51 -6.85 1.85
CA THR A 89 -4.37 -8.28 2.12
C THR A 89 -3.39 -8.92 1.13
N LYS A 90 -2.61 -9.89 1.60
CA LYS A 90 -1.66 -10.65 0.79
C LYS A 90 -1.59 -12.09 1.25
N LYS A 91 -1.93 -13.01 0.38
CA LYS A 91 -1.63 -14.44 0.53
C LYS A 91 -0.42 -14.81 -0.32
N GLY A 92 0.27 -15.86 0.04
CA GLY A 92 1.23 -16.49 -0.87
C GLY A 92 0.53 -16.88 -2.17
N ILE A 93 1.24 -16.83 -3.28
CA ILE A 93 0.75 -17.47 -4.51
C ILE A 93 0.57 -18.95 -4.15
N GLY A 94 -0.68 -19.44 -4.25
CA GLY A 94 -0.96 -20.87 -4.04
C GLY A 94 -0.02 -21.70 -4.91
N LEU A 95 0.45 -22.83 -4.39
CA LEU A 95 1.17 -23.80 -5.22
C LEU A 95 0.28 -24.14 -6.41
N PRO A 96 0.79 -24.12 -7.66
CA PRO A 96 0.26 -24.98 -8.68
C PRO A 96 0.30 -26.40 -8.12
N GLU A 97 -0.67 -27.24 -8.47
CA GLU A 97 -0.75 -28.65 -8.04
C GLU A 97 0.54 -29.45 -8.34
N ASN A 98 1.50 -28.86 -9.03
CA ASN A 98 2.80 -29.43 -9.34
C ASN A 98 3.92 -28.70 -8.58
N PRO A 99 4.50 -29.31 -7.52
CA PRO A 99 5.58 -28.75 -6.72
C PRO A 99 6.88 -28.44 -7.48
N SER A 100 7.04 -28.98 -8.69
CA SER A 100 8.23 -28.76 -9.54
C SER A 100 8.22 -27.42 -10.29
N ALA A 101 7.13 -26.67 -10.27
CA ALA A 101 7.08 -25.31 -10.80
C ALA A 101 7.63 -24.28 -9.79
N LEU A 102 8.82 -24.52 -9.27
CA LEU A 102 9.64 -23.53 -8.57
C LEU A 102 9.97 -22.41 -9.54
N VAL A 103 9.25 -21.31 -9.44
CA VAL A 103 9.64 -20.08 -10.16
C VAL A 103 10.92 -19.59 -9.51
N ARG A 104 12.06 -19.95 -10.08
CA ARG A 104 13.36 -19.37 -9.75
C ARG A 104 13.34 -17.86 -10.08
N ARG A 105 12.95 -17.05 -9.11
CA ARG A 105 13.22 -15.62 -9.14
C ARG A 105 14.64 -15.44 -8.60
N ARG A 106 15.62 -15.20 -9.50
CA ARG A 106 16.98 -14.72 -9.21
C ARG A 106 17.79 -15.55 -8.22
N GLY A 107 17.78 -16.87 -8.31
CA GLY A 107 18.62 -17.70 -7.45
C GLY A 107 18.18 -17.72 -5.98
N ILE A 108 17.06 -17.09 -5.62
CA ILE A 108 16.45 -17.17 -4.30
C ILE A 108 15.26 -18.12 -4.40
N GLU A 109 15.32 -19.25 -3.73
CA GLU A 109 14.17 -20.12 -3.54
C GLU A 109 13.12 -19.36 -2.70
N VAL A 110 12.10 -18.82 -3.34
CA VAL A 110 10.94 -18.25 -2.66
C VAL A 110 10.05 -19.41 -2.27
N SER A 111 10.21 -19.94 -1.06
CA SER A 111 9.31 -20.93 -0.53
C SER A 111 7.91 -20.34 -0.33
N LEU A 112 6.89 -21.11 -0.64
CA LEU A 112 5.48 -20.71 -0.77
C LEU A 112 4.78 -20.31 0.55
N GLY A 113 5.44 -20.47 1.69
CA GLY A 113 5.01 -19.92 2.98
C GLY A 113 5.25 -18.40 3.15
N HIS A 114 6.05 -17.78 2.28
CA HIS A 114 6.55 -16.42 2.46
C HIS A 114 5.48 -15.31 2.32
N GLY A 115 4.40 -15.52 1.56
CA GLY A 115 3.41 -14.47 1.36
C GLY A 115 2.69 -14.06 2.64
N ARG A 116 2.26 -15.02 3.47
CA ARG A 116 1.65 -14.72 4.77
C ARG A 116 2.68 -14.19 5.78
N GLN A 117 3.87 -14.77 5.83
CA GLN A 117 4.93 -14.30 6.72
C GLN A 117 5.36 -12.87 6.34
N TRP A 118 5.49 -12.59 5.05
CA TRP A 118 5.75 -11.25 4.52
C TRP A 118 4.64 -10.26 4.92
N PHE A 119 3.37 -10.63 4.74
CA PHE A 119 2.23 -9.84 5.15
C PHE A 119 2.27 -9.54 6.65
N HIS A 120 2.44 -10.56 7.50
CA HIS A 120 2.54 -10.37 8.95
C HIS A 120 3.73 -9.49 9.34
N GLY A 121 4.88 -9.65 8.67
CA GLY A 121 6.05 -8.79 8.89
C GLY A 121 5.75 -7.32 8.60
N LEU A 122 5.09 -7.03 7.47
CA LEU A 122 4.68 -5.67 7.10
C LEU A 122 3.67 -5.08 8.09
N MET A 123 2.63 -5.85 8.44
CA MET A 123 1.60 -5.41 9.39
C MET A 123 2.18 -5.16 10.79
N LYS A 124 3.00 -6.09 11.30
CA LYS A 124 3.71 -5.91 12.58
C LYS A 124 4.63 -4.69 12.55
N GLY A 125 5.27 -4.43 11.42
CA GLY A 125 6.12 -3.26 11.27
C GLY A 125 5.39 -1.95 11.53
N VAL A 126 4.12 -1.83 11.21
CA VAL A 126 3.36 -0.57 11.31
C VAL A 126 2.21 -0.59 12.33
N LEU A 127 1.79 -1.78 12.81
CA LEU A 127 0.61 -1.98 13.65
C LEU A 127 0.81 -3.11 14.68
N SER A 128 2.03 -3.46 15.12
CA SER A 128 2.25 -4.58 16.05
C SER A 128 1.50 -4.45 17.38
N ASP A 129 1.48 -3.25 17.91
CA ASP A 129 0.92 -2.88 19.20
C ASP A 129 0.65 -1.37 19.27
N GLU A 130 -0.08 -0.93 20.28
CA GLU A 130 -0.42 0.49 20.48
C GLU A 130 0.82 1.37 20.64
N ALA A 131 1.84 0.88 21.34
CA ALA A 131 3.07 1.65 21.56
C ALA A 131 3.81 1.91 20.23
N ARG A 132 3.83 0.94 19.31
CA ARG A 132 4.37 1.10 17.95
C ARG A 132 3.60 2.16 17.17
N VAL A 133 2.28 2.09 17.20
CA VAL A 133 1.42 3.06 16.52
C VAL A 133 1.67 4.47 17.08
N ASN A 134 1.69 4.62 18.39
CA ASN A 134 1.94 5.91 19.04
C ASN A 134 3.31 6.48 18.66
N ARG A 135 4.39 5.68 18.66
CA ARG A 135 5.71 6.13 18.20
C ARG A 135 5.70 6.63 16.76
N ILE A 136 4.98 5.93 15.86
CA ILE A 136 4.83 6.38 14.46
C ILE A 136 4.10 7.72 14.39
N LEU A 137 3.00 7.87 15.11
CA LEU A 137 2.23 9.12 15.13
C LEU A 137 3.04 10.28 15.72
N GLU A 138 3.82 10.02 16.77
CA GLU A 138 4.75 11.01 17.36
C GLU A 138 5.85 11.43 16.38
N LYS A 139 6.40 10.50 15.57
CA LYS A 139 7.34 10.87 14.49
C LYS A 139 6.71 11.88 13.53
N PHE A 140 5.49 11.63 13.05
CA PHE A 140 4.81 12.56 12.17
C PHE A 140 4.47 13.91 12.84
N GLN A 141 4.21 13.90 14.14
CA GLN A 141 3.88 15.10 14.90
C GLN A 141 5.11 15.96 15.17
N ASN A 142 6.23 15.34 15.55
CA ASN A 142 7.41 16.02 16.06
C ASN A 142 8.48 16.26 14.97
N ASP A 143 8.48 15.49 13.88
CA ASP A 143 9.44 15.63 12.79
C ASP A 143 8.72 16.01 11.48
N LYS A 144 8.88 17.27 11.08
CA LYS A 144 8.33 17.78 9.81
C LYS A 144 8.95 17.10 8.59
N ASN A 145 10.14 16.52 8.72
CA ASN A 145 10.81 15.79 7.65
C ASN A 145 10.32 14.34 7.53
N CYS A 146 9.51 13.84 8.48
CA CYS A 146 8.88 12.53 8.35
C CYS A 146 7.72 12.60 7.36
N GLY A 147 7.91 12.08 6.15
CA GLY A 147 6.89 12.05 5.09
C GLY A 147 6.17 10.72 4.99
N MET A 148 6.89 9.64 5.22
CA MET A 148 6.37 8.27 5.14
C MET A 148 7.06 7.37 6.16
N VAL A 149 6.31 6.42 6.73
CA VAL A 149 6.85 5.39 7.64
C VAL A 149 6.41 4.01 7.18
N GLY A 150 7.37 3.10 7.00
CA GLY A 150 7.12 1.71 6.64
C GLY A 150 8.23 0.78 7.14
N TYR A 151 7.95 -0.52 7.16
CA TYR A 151 8.84 -1.49 7.79
C TYR A 151 10.03 -1.90 6.93
N LYS A 152 9.81 -2.20 5.67
CA LYS A 152 10.85 -2.66 4.73
C LYS A 152 11.24 -1.55 3.78
N LEU A 153 12.40 -0.95 4.02
CA LEU A 153 12.95 0.11 3.17
C LEU A 153 13.94 -0.46 2.16
N TYR A 154 13.85 0.05 0.94
CA TYR A 154 14.73 -0.30 -0.17
C TYR A 154 15.13 0.96 -0.93
N ASN A 155 16.30 0.91 -1.57
CA ASN A 155 16.81 1.97 -2.44
C ASN A 155 17.31 1.46 -3.80
N ASN A 156 17.00 0.22 -4.15
CA ASN A 156 17.42 -0.39 -5.42
C ASN A 156 16.21 -0.65 -6.34
N SER A 157 16.20 0.03 -7.46
CA SER A 157 15.12 -0.01 -8.44
C SER A 157 15.50 -0.59 -9.78
N LYS A 158 16.69 -1.17 -9.94
CA LYS A 158 17.25 -1.64 -11.22
C LYS A 158 16.28 -2.46 -12.07
N ILE A 159 15.47 -3.34 -11.43
CA ILE A 159 14.55 -4.22 -12.18
C ILE A 159 13.44 -3.47 -12.85
N ASN A 160 12.92 -2.43 -12.20
CA ASN A 160 11.82 -1.62 -12.69
C ASN A 160 12.28 -0.30 -13.32
N GLN A 161 13.58 -0.10 -13.50
CA GLN A 161 14.15 1.18 -13.92
C GLN A 161 13.44 1.73 -15.17
N ASN A 162 13.27 0.92 -16.20
CA ASN A 162 12.61 1.36 -17.44
C ASN A 162 11.15 1.77 -17.21
N GLU A 163 10.41 1.00 -16.40
CA GLU A 163 9.00 1.33 -16.07
C GLU A 163 8.92 2.59 -15.20
N ILE A 164 9.85 2.76 -14.26
CA ILE A 164 9.95 3.97 -13.44
C ILE A 164 10.21 5.19 -14.32
N LEU A 165 11.20 5.14 -15.20
CA LEU A 165 11.58 6.25 -16.08
C LEU A 165 10.43 6.66 -17.02
N LYS A 166 9.61 5.71 -17.48
CA LYS A 166 8.40 6.01 -18.27
C LYS A 166 7.36 6.79 -17.47
N LEU A 167 7.25 6.51 -16.16
CA LEU A 167 6.24 7.13 -15.29
C LEU A 167 6.74 8.42 -14.62
N CYS A 168 8.04 8.58 -14.43
CA CYS A 168 8.66 9.75 -13.78
C CYS A 168 8.10 11.10 -14.24
N PRO A 169 7.90 11.35 -15.56
CA PRO A 169 7.38 12.63 -16.03
C PRO A 169 6.00 12.98 -15.49
N LEU A 170 5.13 11.98 -15.24
CA LEU A 170 3.79 12.22 -14.67
C LEU A 170 3.85 12.83 -13.26
N PHE A 171 4.96 12.62 -12.56
CA PHE A 171 5.19 13.08 -11.19
C PHE A 171 6.22 14.23 -11.13
N GLY A 172 6.68 14.71 -12.30
CA GLY A 172 7.78 15.67 -12.38
C GLY A 172 9.07 15.15 -11.74
N LEU A 173 9.32 13.85 -11.84
CA LEU A 173 10.52 13.14 -11.41
C LEU A 173 11.43 12.90 -12.62
N ASN A 174 12.69 12.55 -12.36
CA ASN A 174 13.68 12.15 -13.36
C ASN A 174 14.57 11.02 -12.81
N GLU A 175 15.59 10.66 -13.54
CA GLU A 175 16.53 9.58 -13.19
C GLU A 175 17.25 9.76 -11.85
N THR A 176 17.41 10.99 -11.36
CA THR A 176 18.10 11.25 -10.07
C THR A 176 17.33 10.71 -8.87
N PHE A 177 16.09 10.28 -9.06
CA PHE A 177 15.27 9.67 -8.02
C PHE A 177 15.40 8.14 -7.93
N LEU A 178 16.08 7.48 -8.87
CA LEU A 178 16.16 6.01 -8.95
C LEU A 178 16.79 5.35 -7.71
N ASP A 179 17.66 6.06 -7.00
CA ASP A 179 18.32 5.59 -5.78
C ASP A 179 17.63 6.06 -4.49
N LYS A 180 16.50 6.73 -4.59
CA LYS A 180 15.74 7.17 -3.41
C LYS A 180 15.05 6.02 -2.71
N THR A 181 14.89 6.16 -1.40
CA THR A 181 14.28 5.16 -0.54
C THR A 181 12.77 5.03 -0.80
N PHE A 182 12.27 3.81 -0.76
CA PHE A 182 10.85 3.48 -0.83
C PHE A 182 10.48 2.34 0.12
N VAL A 183 9.19 2.19 0.41
CA VAL A 183 8.65 1.09 1.23
C VAL A 183 8.28 -0.07 0.32
N GLY A 184 8.97 -1.21 0.47
CA GLY A 184 8.61 -2.43 -0.23
C GLY A 184 7.40 -3.12 0.40
N GLY A 185 6.54 -3.66 -0.47
CA GLY A 185 5.30 -4.33 -0.05
C GLY A 185 4.14 -3.38 0.24
N THR A 186 4.31 -2.08 0.06
CA THR A 186 3.26 -1.04 0.04
C THR A 186 2.28 -1.00 1.23
N ILE A 187 2.71 -1.41 2.43
CA ILE A 187 2.01 -1.18 3.69
C ILE A 187 2.79 -0.10 4.45
N PHE A 188 2.16 1.07 4.63
CA PHE A 188 2.86 2.25 5.16
C PHE A 188 1.89 3.33 5.68
N TRP A 189 2.45 4.22 6.50
CA TRP A 189 1.88 5.50 6.86
C TRP A 189 2.47 6.59 5.98
N VAL A 190 1.67 7.57 5.57
CA VAL A 190 2.14 8.69 4.73
C VAL A 190 1.32 9.95 4.98
N ARG A 191 1.93 11.13 4.84
CA ARG A 191 1.21 12.40 4.86
C ARG A 191 0.27 12.50 3.66
N TYR A 192 -1.00 12.79 3.93
CA TYR A 192 -2.05 12.90 2.92
C TYR A 192 -1.71 13.94 1.84
N ASN A 193 -1.20 15.11 2.25
CA ASN A 193 -0.90 16.21 1.34
C ASN A 193 0.14 15.83 0.27
N ILE A 194 1.10 14.95 0.58
CA ILE A 194 2.08 14.45 -0.39
C ILE A 194 1.37 13.62 -1.47
N ILE A 195 0.57 12.65 -1.06
CA ILE A 195 -0.13 11.81 -2.02
C ILE A 195 -1.11 12.65 -2.86
N LYS A 196 -1.86 13.55 -2.23
CA LYS A 196 -2.79 14.46 -2.91
C LYS A 196 -2.12 15.32 -3.98
N LYS A 197 -0.91 15.80 -3.70
CA LYS A 197 -0.17 16.67 -4.63
C LYS A 197 0.23 15.93 -5.91
N TYR A 198 0.62 14.67 -5.82
CA TYR A 198 1.19 13.92 -6.93
C TYR A 198 0.23 12.94 -7.59
N PHE A 199 -0.70 12.37 -6.84
CA PHE A 199 -1.69 11.41 -7.35
C PHE A 199 -3.03 12.12 -7.59
N THR A 200 -3.01 13.13 -8.45
CA THR A 200 -4.21 13.85 -8.89
C THR A 200 -5.12 12.93 -9.69
N ASP A 201 -6.39 13.30 -9.85
CA ASP A 201 -7.36 12.51 -10.63
C ASP A 201 -6.87 12.21 -12.05
N ASN A 202 -6.26 13.19 -12.71
CA ASN A 202 -5.69 13.01 -14.04
C ASN A 202 -4.55 11.99 -14.05
N VAL A 203 -3.62 12.08 -13.11
CA VAL A 203 -2.50 11.12 -12.98
C VAL A 203 -3.03 9.71 -12.70
N VAL A 204 -3.94 9.58 -11.74
CA VAL A 204 -4.56 8.28 -11.41
C VAL A 204 -5.28 7.68 -12.61
N GLN A 205 -6.04 8.50 -13.37
CA GLN A 205 -6.71 8.03 -14.57
C GLN A 205 -5.73 7.54 -15.64
N GLN A 206 -4.66 8.28 -15.89
CA GLN A 206 -3.62 7.88 -16.84
C GLN A 206 -2.95 6.56 -16.43
N LEU A 207 -2.60 6.41 -15.15
CA LEU A 207 -2.04 5.18 -14.60
C LEU A 207 -2.99 4.00 -14.79
N MET A 208 -4.26 4.17 -14.45
CA MET A 208 -5.25 3.10 -14.53
C MET A 208 -5.57 2.73 -15.98
N ASN A 209 -5.61 3.68 -16.92
CA ASN A 209 -5.83 3.39 -18.34
C ASN A 209 -4.73 2.50 -18.94
N ASN A 210 -3.50 2.68 -18.49
CA ASN A 210 -2.33 1.92 -18.95
C ASN A 210 -2.06 0.63 -18.16
N THR A 211 -2.90 0.31 -17.16
CA THR A 211 -2.74 -0.88 -16.32
C THR A 211 -3.61 -2.02 -16.83
N LYS A 212 -3.03 -3.22 -16.94
CA LYS A 212 -3.76 -4.44 -17.30
C LYS A 212 -4.56 -4.98 -16.10
N PRO A 213 -5.73 -5.62 -16.32
CA PRO A 213 -6.43 -6.35 -15.27
C PRO A 213 -5.61 -7.51 -14.71
N GLY A 214 -5.90 -7.88 -13.45
CA GLY A 214 -5.28 -9.01 -12.77
C GLY A 214 -3.86 -8.73 -12.27
N TYR A 215 -3.18 -9.79 -11.85
CA TYR A 215 -1.82 -9.72 -11.34
C TYR A 215 -0.80 -9.69 -12.50
N VAL A 216 0.14 -8.78 -12.41
CA VAL A 216 1.23 -8.64 -13.39
C VAL A 216 2.57 -8.87 -12.68
N ILE A 217 3.39 -9.74 -13.28
CA ILE A 217 4.74 -10.07 -12.79
C ILE A 217 5.66 -8.85 -12.98
N GLU A 218 6.58 -8.66 -12.04
CA GLU A 218 7.64 -7.63 -12.14
C GLU A 218 8.61 -7.95 -13.33
N PRO A 219 8.99 -6.97 -14.15
CA PRO A 219 8.72 -5.53 -14.01
C PRO A 219 7.32 -5.13 -14.49
N SER A 220 6.70 -4.17 -13.81
CA SER A 220 5.40 -3.62 -14.22
C SER A 220 5.21 -2.19 -13.72
N SER A 221 4.24 -1.49 -14.30
CA SER A 221 3.86 -0.14 -13.88
C SER A 221 3.49 -0.06 -12.39
N MET A 222 2.80 -1.08 -11.84
CA MET A 222 2.43 -1.10 -10.43
C MET A 222 3.65 -1.24 -9.52
N HIS A 223 4.62 -2.08 -9.88
CA HIS A 223 5.88 -2.15 -9.15
C HIS A 223 6.70 -0.86 -9.28
N ALA A 224 6.61 -0.15 -10.41
CA ALA A 224 7.22 1.18 -10.54
C ALA A 224 6.56 2.19 -9.61
N ILE A 225 5.22 2.20 -9.50
CA ILE A 225 4.49 3.10 -8.59
C ILE A 225 4.82 2.83 -7.13
N GLU A 226 5.06 1.57 -6.73
CA GLU A 226 5.56 1.24 -5.40
C GLU A 226 6.81 2.06 -5.04
N ARG A 227 7.74 2.24 -5.97
CA ARG A 227 8.96 3.06 -5.79
C ARG A 227 8.62 4.55 -5.80
N ILE A 228 7.76 4.96 -6.71
CA ILE A 228 7.36 6.36 -6.88
C ILE A 228 6.68 6.91 -5.60
N PHE A 229 5.97 6.12 -4.81
CA PHE A 229 5.46 6.57 -3.51
C PHE A 229 6.58 7.14 -2.62
N GLY A 230 7.73 6.47 -2.52
CA GLY A 230 8.88 6.98 -1.77
C GLY A 230 9.56 8.16 -2.45
N TYR A 231 9.61 8.17 -3.80
CA TYR A 231 10.27 9.22 -4.57
C TYR A 231 9.55 10.57 -4.45
N VAL A 232 8.22 10.58 -4.47
CA VAL A 232 7.46 11.83 -4.27
C VAL A 232 7.62 12.38 -2.84
N VAL A 233 7.81 11.50 -1.85
CA VAL A 233 8.18 11.93 -0.49
C VAL A 233 9.54 12.62 -0.50
N SER A 234 10.53 12.01 -1.15
CA SER A 234 11.88 12.60 -1.27
C SER A 234 11.88 13.90 -2.05
N LYS A 235 11.00 14.04 -3.05
CA LYS A 235 10.83 15.28 -3.84
C LYS A 235 10.30 16.44 -2.99
N GLU A 236 9.55 16.16 -1.94
CA GLU A 236 9.09 17.16 -0.96
C GLU A 236 10.15 17.46 0.12
N ASN A 237 11.40 17.00 -0.07
CA ASN A 237 12.47 17.08 0.92
C ASN A 237 12.10 16.42 2.26
N GLN A 238 11.26 15.39 2.20
CA GLN A 238 10.88 14.60 3.36
C GLN A 238 11.45 13.18 3.26
N ASN A 239 11.51 12.49 4.38
CA ASN A 239 12.14 11.20 4.51
C ASN A 239 11.12 10.05 4.53
N VAL A 240 11.53 8.94 3.97
CA VAL A 240 10.91 7.63 4.18
C VAL A 240 11.68 6.96 5.32
N MET A 241 11.00 6.63 6.41
CA MET A 241 11.60 6.18 7.66
C MET A 241 11.08 4.80 8.09
N THR A 242 11.84 4.13 8.95
CA THR A 242 11.34 2.97 9.72
C THR A 242 10.55 3.44 10.94
N PRO A 243 9.72 2.57 11.52
CA PRO A 243 8.99 2.86 12.76
C PRO A 243 9.87 3.09 13.98
N ASP A 244 11.07 2.55 13.98
CA ASP A 244 12.06 2.63 15.08
C ASP A 244 13.01 3.81 14.93
#